data_67f7ca5609be49b336e51f21647a9158
#
_entry.id   67f7ca5609be49b336e51f21647a9158
#
_cell.length_a   1.000
_cell.length_b   1.000
_cell.length_c   1.000
_cell.angle_alpha   90.00
_cell.angle_beta   90.00
_cell.angle_gamma   90.00
#
_symmetry.space_group_name_H-M   'P 1'
#
loop_
_entity.id
_entity.type
_entity.pdbx_description
1 polymer ?
#
loop_
_entity_poly.entity_id
_entity_poly.type
_entity_poly.pdbx_seq_one_letter_code
_entity_poly.pdbx_strand_id
1 'polypeptide(L)'
;MFGRYSIYKPGLIYAGGDWNAVYGDFPIDKIKLDENIIHGSGFHTYGAPITDQSVVYLKEPTEMRDAEEFWGVDYDNIIPICDDEYFTDDIVGRFVEFVKIVYGADTLDENLKFIADALGGKGQPKDVIRNYFLNDFYSDHCKIYQKRPIYWLFDSGKKNGFKALIYMHRYQPDIIARIRTDYVHEQQARYRTAIADLEQRIANASTGERVKLNKKLTTLQAQDMEIRTYEEKIHHLADQMISIDLDDGVKKNYAIFQDVLAKIK
;
A
#
# COMPACT_ATOMS: atom_id res chain seq x y z
N MET A 1 3.21 -4.85 3.73
CA MET A 1 2.44 -4.82 4.98
C MET A 1 1.37 -5.91 4.97
N PHE A 2 0.55 -5.98 3.95
CA PHE A 2 -0.50 -7.00 3.84
C PHE A 2 0.01 -8.45 3.84
N GLY A 3 1.21 -8.71 3.33
CA GLY A 3 1.80 -10.05 3.30
C GLY A 3 2.22 -10.65 4.64
N ARG A 4 2.11 -9.91 5.74
CA ARG A 4 2.46 -10.42 7.06
C ARG A 4 1.28 -10.83 7.93
N TYR A 5 0.08 -10.50 7.51
CA TYR A 5 -1.11 -10.81 8.27
C TYR A 5 -2.00 -11.69 7.42
N SER A 6 -2.06 -12.95 7.74
CA SER A 6 -3.03 -13.86 7.16
C SER A 6 -3.94 -14.34 8.27
N ILE A 7 -5.21 -14.36 7.98
CA ILE A 7 -6.21 -15.00 8.82
C ILE A 7 -6.45 -16.36 8.24
N TYR A 8 -6.10 -17.39 8.98
CA TYR A 8 -6.17 -18.75 8.49
C TYR A 8 -7.42 -19.48 8.93
N LYS A 9 -7.88 -19.24 10.09
CA LYS A 9 -9.12 -19.81 10.62
C LYS A 9 -9.82 -18.72 11.39
N PRO A 10 -11.15 -18.80 11.52
CA PRO A 10 -11.83 -17.99 12.50
C PRO A 10 -11.08 -18.11 13.82
N GLY A 11 -10.68 -17.00 14.39
CA GLY A 11 -9.93 -16.99 15.61
C GLY A 11 -8.40 -17.04 15.54
N LEU A 12 -7.80 -17.04 14.34
CA LEU A 12 -6.34 -17.10 14.20
C LEU A 12 -5.80 -15.94 13.39
N ILE A 13 -4.95 -15.14 14.02
CA ILE A 13 -4.16 -14.11 13.34
C ILE A 13 -2.72 -14.56 13.27
N TYR A 14 -2.21 -14.63 12.06
CA TYR A 14 -0.81 -14.89 11.79
C TYR A 14 -0.06 -13.60 11.52
N ALA A 15 1.04 -13.39 12.20
CA ALA A 15 2.00 -12.35 11.87
C ALA A 15 3.12 -12.95 11.03
N GLY A 16 2.88 -13.12 9.76
CA GLY A 16 3.86 -13.45 8.73
C GLY A 16 4.76 -14.65 8.99
N GLY A 17 4.46 -15.77 8.40
CA GLY A 17 5.24 -16.98 8.50
C GLY A 17 4.53 -18.08 9.27
N ASP A 18 5.15 -19.22 9.32
CA ASP A 18 4.67 -20.32 10.10
C ASP A 18 4.66 -19.93 11.59
N TRP A 19 3.47 -19.95 12.17
CA TRP A 19 3.31 -19.66 13.60
C TRP A 19 4.20 -20.56 14.48
N ASN A 20 4.32 -21.83 14.13
CA ASN A 20 5.15 -22.78 14.85
C ASN A 20 6.64 -22.47 14.68
N ALA A 21 7.07 -21.91 13.56
CA ALA A 21 8.45 -21.48 13.35
C ALA A 21 8.82 -20.26 14.19
N VAL A 22 7.85 -19.39 14.50
CA VAL A 22 8.07 -18.16 15.28
C VAL A 22 7.91 -18.40 16.78
N TYR A 23 6.96 -19.25 17.17
CA TYR A 23 6.54 -19.42 18.57
C TYR A 23 6.66 -20.86 19.09
N GLY A 24 7.19 -21.77 18.28
CA GLY A 24 7.23 -23.19 18.59
C GLY A 24 5.85 -23.83 18.63
N ASP A 25 5.74 -24.98 19.30
CA ASP A 25 4.47 -25.70 19.50
C ASP A 25 3.54 -24.91 20.45
N PHE A 26 3.21 -23.68 20.11
CA PHE A 26 2.28 -22.89 20.93
C PHE A 26 0.88 -23.51 20.81
N PRO A 27 0.29 -23.97 21.91
CA PRO A 27 -1.00 -24.65 21.88
C PRO A 27 -2.11 -23.62 21.61
N ILE A 28 -2.36 -23.37 20.33
CA ILE A 28 -3.41 -22.46 19.84
C ILE A 28 -4.78 -22.89 20.36
N ASP A 29 -4.99 -24.18 20.56
CA ASP A 29 -6.17 -24.77 21.17
C ASP A 29 -6.40 -24.38 22.65
N LYS A 30 -5.38 -23.83 23.31
CA LYS A 30 -5.48 -23.31 24.69
C LYS A 30 -5.78 -21.81 24.73
N ILE A 31 -5.73 -21.12 23.62
CA ILE A 31 -6.19 -19.73 23.55
C ILE A 31 -7.71 -19.77 23.60
N LYS A 32 -8.28 -19.44 24.75
CA LYS A 32 -9.70 -19.19 24.83
C LYS A 32 -10.03 -17.94 24.06
N LEU A 33 -10.49 -18.14 22.86
CA LEU A 33 -11.15 -17.12 22.08
C LEU A 33 -12.59 -17.09 22.57
N ASP A 34 -13.07 -15.94 22.94
CA ASP A 34 -14.49 -15.75 23.07
C ASP A 34 -15.12 -15.98 21.69
N GLU A 35 -16.27 -16.62 21.61
CA GLU A 35 -16.80 -17.25 20.38
C GLU A 35 -16.85 -16.34 19.14
N ASN A 36 -16.60 -15.04 19.30
CA ASN A 36 -16.59 -14.05 18.20
C ASN A 36 -15.49 -13.00 18.32
N ILE A 37 -14.45 -13.24 19.11
CA ILE A 37 -13.48 -12.21 19.46
C ILE A 37 -12.06 -12.77 19.43
N ILE A 38 -11.20 -12.12 18.68
CA ILE A 38 -9.77 -12.43 18.63
C ILE A 38 -9.01 -11.35 19.37
N HIS A 39 -8.19 -11.74 20.31
CA HIS A 39 -7.28 -10.84 20.98
C HIS A 39 -6.11 -10.48 20.08
N GLY A 40 -6.22 -9.39 19.33
CA GLY A 40 -5.20 -9.01 18.33
C GLY A 40 -3.89 -8.57 18.95
N SER A 41 -3.89 -7.82 20.04
CA SER A 41 -2.66 -7.26 20.61
C SER A 41 -1.91 -8.20 21.53
N GLY A 42 -2.58 -9.16 22.15
CA GLY A 42 -1.94 -10.18 23.01
C GLY A 42 -1.00 -11.10 22.23
N PHE A 43 -1.17 -11.20 20.94
CA PHE A 43 -0.31 -12.01 20.07
C PHE A 43 1.00 -11.35 19.72
N HIS A 44 1.12 -10.03 19.89
CA HIS A 44 2.36 -9.30 19.59
C HIS A 44 3.35 -9.30 20.74
N THR A 45 2.88 -9.60 21.92
CA THR A 45 3.72 -9.65 23.12
C THR A 45 3.68 -11.07 23.68
N TYR A 46 4.63 -11.87 23.24
CA TYR A 46 4.83 -13.20 23.76
C TYR A 46 4.98 -13.15 25.30
N GLY A 47 4.07 -13.83 26.01
CA GLY A 47 4.10 -13.91 27.47
C GLY A 47 3.45 -12.75 28.22
N ALA A 48 2.91 -11.75 27.57
CA ALA A 48 2.11 -10.73 28.26
C ALA A 48 0.69 -11.24 28.54
N PRO A 49 0.14 -10.97 29.73
CA PRO A 49 -1.25 -11.34 30.01
C PRO A 49 -2.18 -10.55 29.06
N ILE A 50 -3.12 -11.27 28.48
CA ILE A 50 -4.18 -10.66 27.67
C ILE A 50 -5.09 -9.89 28.62
N THR A 51 -5.17 -8.59 28.45
CA THR A 51 -6.05 -7.70 29.24
C THR A 51 -7.19 -7.20 28.36
N ASP A 52 -8.30 -6.80 28.96
CA ASP A 52 -9.44 -6.24 28.23
C ASP A 52 -9.07 -5.04 27.35
N GLN A 53 -8.03 -4.30 27.70
CA GLN A 53 -7.51 -3.17 26.92
C GLN A 53 -6.69 -3.60 25.69
N SER A 54 -6.30 -4.88 25.63
CA SER A 54 -5.54 -5.44 24.52
C SER A 54 -6.42 -6.17 23.49
N VAL A 55 -7.73 -6.14 23.67
CA VAL A 55 -8.69 -6.83 22.80
C VAL A 55 -9.06 -5.94 21.62
N VAL A 56 -8.72 -6.39 20.43
CA VAL A 56 -9.31 -5.88 19.20
C VAL A 56 -10.40 -6.86 18.79
N TYR A 57 -11.63 -6.41 18.83
CA TYR A 57 -12.76 -7.22 18.42
C TYR A 57 -12.78 -7.33 16.90
N LEU A 58 -12.37 -8.47 16.41
CA LEU A 58 -12.50 -8.82 15.00
C LEU A 58 -13.76 -9.66 14.85
N LYS A 59 -14.73 -9.17 14.09
CA LYS A 59 -15.85 -10.01 13.71
C LYS A 59 -15.32 -11.11 12.78
N GLU A 60 -15.61 -12.37 13.12
CA GLU A 60 -15.20 -13.49 12.27
C GLU A 60 -15.65 -13.28 10.82
N PRO A 61 -14.76 -13.46 9.86
CA PRO A 61 -15.20 -13.62 8.49
C PRO A 61 -16.07 -14.89 8.42
N THR A 62 -17.27 -14.74 7.93
CA THR A 62 -18.25 -15.83 7.81
C THR A 62 -17.83 -16.92 6.83
N GLU A 63 -16.81 -16.66 6.02
CA GLU A 63 -16.23 -17.60 5.06
C GLU A 63 -14.71 -17.49 5.05
N MET A 64 -14.04 -18.62 5.19
CA MET A 64 -12.61 -18.69 4.89
C MET A 64 -12.43 -18.59 3.38
N ARG A 65 -11.88 -17.48 2.92
CA ARG A 65 -11.32 -17.40 1.59
C ARG A 65 -9.91 -17.95 1.61
N ASP A 66 -9.58 -18.67 0.56
CA ASP A 66 -8.22 -19.17 0.40
C ASP A 66 -7.24 -18.00 0.36
N ALA A 67 -6.12 -18.13 1.03
CA ALA A 67 -5.08 -17.09 1.00
C ALA A 67 -4.65 -16.78 -0.44
N GLU A 68 -4.66 -17.78 -1.31
CA GLU A 68 -4.39 -17.61 -2.75
C GLU A 68 -5.45 -16.75 -3.44
N GLU A 69 -6.71 -16.88 -3.07
CA GLU A 69 -7.82 -16.10 -3.62
C GLU A 69 -7.73 -14.61 -3.19
N PHE A 70 -7.26 -14.35 -1.98
CA PHE A 70 -6.99 -13.00 -1.50
C PHE A 70 -5.71 -12.41 -2.11
N TRP A 71 -4.65 -13.21 -2.21
CA TRP A 71 -3.36 -12.79 -2.79
C TRP A 71 -3.37 -12.73 -4.31
N GLY A 72 -4.31 -13.38 -4.95
CA GLY A 72 -4.53 -13.32 -6.39
C GLY A 72 -4.80 -11.92 -6.92
N VAL A 73 -5.04 -10.94 -6.06
CA VAL A 73 -5.23 -9.53 -6.41
C VAL A 73 -3.91 -8.83 -6.80
N ASP A 74 -2.75 -9.44 -6.51
CA ASP A 74 -1.43 -8.86 -6.81
C ASP A 74 -0.59 -9.81 -7.68
N TYR A 75 -1.08 -10.09 -8.88
CA TYR A 75 -0.40 -10.99 -9.81
C TYR A 75 0.94 -10.45 -10.31
N ASP A 76 1.05 -9.14 -10.44
CA ASP A 76 2.20 -8.48 -11.04
C ASP A 76 3.23 -7.98 -10.04
N ASN A 77 2.96 -8.07 -8.74
CA ASN A 77 3.81 -7.55 -7.67
C ASN A 77 3.99 -6.02 -7.71
N ILE A 78 3.08 -5.28 -8.36
CA ILE A 78 3.14 -3.82 -8.47
C ILE A 78 1.88 -3.23 -7.84
N ILE A 79 2.04 -2.38 -6.84
CA ILE A 79 0.95 -1.74 -6.12
C ILE A 79 1.05 -0.23 -6.27
N PRO A 80 0.27 0.39 -7.16
CA PRO A 80 0.32 1.83 -7.35
C PRO A 80 -0.20 2.58 -6.11
N ILE A 81 0.39 3.75 -5.85
CA ILE A 81 -0.03 4.69 -4.82
C ILE A 81 -0.31 6.03 -5.50
N CYS A 82 -1.57 6.41 -5.57
CA CYS A 82 -1.99 7.61 -6.26
C CYS A 82 -2.69 8.60 -5.33
N ASP A 83 -2.70 9.86 -5.70
CA ASP A 83 -3.42 10.92 -4.99
C ASP A 83 -4.92 10.97 -5.33
N ASP A 84 -5.34 10.20 -6.33
CA ASP A 84 -6.74 10.02 -6.74
C ASP A 84 -6.96 8.56 -7.20
N GLU A 85 -8.17 8.15 -7.50
CA GLU A 85 -8.51 6.80 -7.96
C GLU A 85 -8.19 6.61 -9.45
N TYR A 86 -6.90 6.54 -9.79
CA TYR A 86 -6.45 6.36 -11.17
C TYR A 86 -6.39 4.89 -11.60
N PHE A 87 -6.09 4.00 -10.66
CA PHE A 87 -6.00 2.57 -10.90
C PHE A 87 -7.01 1.83 -10.03
N THR A 88 -7.64 0.80 -10.58
CA THR A 88 -8.61 -0.04 -9.86
C THR A 88 -7.95 -0.88 -8.77
N ASP A 89 -6.66 -1.11 -8.90
CA ASP A 89 -5.83 -1.93 -8.02
C ASP A 89 -4.85 -1.10 -7.17
N ASP A 90 -5.15 0.18 -6.96
CA ASP A 90 -4.33 1.03 -6.10
C ASP A 90 -4.30 0.53 -4.65
N ILE A 91 -3.33 1.00 -3.87
CA ILE A 91 -3.13 0.54 -2.49
C ILE A 91 -4.35 0.78 -1.61
N VAL A 92 -5.13 1.84 -1.86
CA VAL A 92 -6.32 2.15 -1.07
C VAL A 92 -7.45 1.20 -1.39
N GLY A 93 -7.67 0.91 -2.68
CA GLY A 93 -8.65 -0.08 -3.12
C GLY A 93 -8.34 -1.46 -2.52
N ARG A 94 -7.09 -1.89 -2.61
CA ARG A 94 -6.61 -3.15 -2.00
C ARG A 94 -6.76 -3.15 -0.47
N PHE A 95 -6.47 -2.04 0.17
CA PHE A 95 -6.64 -1.91 1.62
C PHE A 95 -8.10 -1.99 2.06
N VAL A 96 -9.00 -1.32 1.34
CA VAL A 96 -10.44 -1.41 1.59
C VAL A 96 -10.95 -2.83 1.42
N GLU A 97 -10.53 -3.52 0.37
CA GLU A 97 -10.89 -4.93 0.16
C GLU A 97 -10.33 -5.82 1.27
N PHE A 98 -9.08 -5.60 1.70
CA PHE A 98 -8.51 -6.28 2.85
C PHE A 98 -9.35 -6.08 4.12
N VAL A 99 -9.71 -4.85 4.46
CA VAL A 99 -10.54 -4.54 5.64
C VAL A 99 -11.90 -5.23 5.53
N LYS A 100 -12.52 -5.20 4.36
CA LYS A 100 -13.81 -5.85 4.10
C LYS A 100 -13.74 -7.37 4.28
N ILE A 101 -12.71 -8.02 3.78
CA ILE A 101 -12.53 -9.48 3.89
C ILE A 101 -12.26 -9.88 5.33
N VAL A 102 -11.40 -9.13 6.01
CA VAL A 102 -10.94 -9.47 7.36
C VAL A 102 -12.01 -9.19 8.42
N TYR A 103 -12.69 -8.07 8.31
CA TYR A 103 -13.62 -7.60 9.35
C TYR A 103 -15.09 -7.68 8.96
N GLY A 104 -15.37 -8.06 7.72
CA GLY A 104 -16.72 -8.18 7.19
C GLY A 104 -17.20 -6.89 6.49
N ALA A 105 -18.06 -7.10 5.51
CA ALA A 105 -18.63 -6.00 4.72
C ALA A 105 -19.54 -5.09 5.56
N ASP A 106 -20.25 -5.66 6.51
CA ASP A 106 -21.22 -4.94 7.35
C ASP A 106 -20.58 -3.90 8.28
N THR A 107 -19.29 -4.07 8.60
CA THR A 107 -18.53 -3.19 9.50
C THR A 107 -17.50 -2.33 8.77
N LEU A 108 -17.50 -2.38 7.45
CA LEU A 108 -16.45 -1.73 6.64
C LEU A 108 -16.34 -0.23 6.91
N ASP A 109 -17.45 0.49 6.87
CA ASP A 109 -17.44 1.95 7.05
C ASP A 109 -17.00 2.35 8.47
N GLU A 110 -17.40 1.60 9.48
CA GLU A 110 -16.99 1.83 10.87
C GLU A 110 -15.48 1.57 11.03
N ASN A 111 -14.96 0.51 10.44
CA ASN A 111 -13.55 0.17 10.50
C ASN A 111 -12.69 1.18 9.72
N LEU A 112 -13.10 1.60 8.55
CA LEU A 112 -12.39 2.64 7.80
C LEU A 112 -12.38 3.96 8.56
N LYS A 113 -13.49 4.32 9.20
CA LYS A 113 -13.57 5.50 10.06
C LYS A 113 -12.64 5.38 11.26
N PHE A 114 -12.65 4.26 11.96
CA PHE A 114 -11.77 4.00 13.10
C PHE A 114 -10.28 4.14 12.71
N ILE A 115 -9.90 3.55 11.58
CA ILE A 115 -8.53 3.63 11.06
C ILE A 115 -8.16 5.08 10.73
N ALA A 116 -9.05 5.81 10.06
CA ALA A 116 -8.81 7.21 9.71
C ALA A 116 -8.66 8.10 10.95
N ASP A 117 -9.50 7.88 11.97
CA ASP A 117 -9.43 8.59 13.25
C ASP A 117 -8.11 8.26 13.99
N ALA A 118 -7.67 7.00 13.96
CA ALA A 118 -6.40 6.57 14.55
C ALA A 118 -5.18 7.18 13.84
N LEU A 119 -5.28 7.43 12.54
CA LEU A 119 -4.27 8.16 11.76
C LEU A 119 -4.30 9.68 12.03
N GLY A 120 -5.25 10.17 12.83
CA GLY A 120 -5.38 11.59 13.20
C GLY A 120 -5.87 12.49 12.07
N GLY A 121 -6.39 11.93 10.99
CA GLY A 121 -6.84 12.66 9.81
C GLY A 121 -8.24 13.28 9.99
N LYS A 122 -8.49 14.33 9.21
CA LYS A 122 -9.80 14.97 9.11
C LYS A 122 -10.29 14.87 7.68
N GLY A 123 -11.53 14.42 7.49
CA GLY A 123 -12.14 14.28 6.16
C GLY A 123 -12.75 12.91 5.95
N GLN A 124 -12.93 12.54 4.69
CA GLN A 124 -13.42 11.21 4.35
C GLN A 124 -12.39 10.12 4.72
N PRO A 125 -12.80 9.01 5.31
CA PRO A 125 -11.89 7.96 5.75
C PRO A 125 -10.92 7.50 4.67
N LYS A 126 -11.40 7.26 3.45
CA LYS A 126 -10.56 6.85 2.33
C LYS A 126 -9.50 7.88 1.94
N ASP A 127 -9.84 9.18 2.02
CA ASP A 127 -8.89 10.26 1.71
C ASP A 127 -7.78 10.33 2.75
N VAL A 128 -8.12 10.14 4.03
CA VAL A 128 -7.15 10.09 5.13
C VAL A 128 -6.20 8.90 4.95
N ILE A 129 -6.74 7.72 4.65
CA ILE A 129 -5.97 6.50 4.41
C ILE A 129 -5.06 6.68 3.18
N ARG A 130 -5.59 7.27 2.11
CA ARG A 130 -4.82 7.59 0.90
C ARG A 130 -3.65 8.52 1.20
N ASN A 131 -3.90 9.57 1.96
CA ASN A 131 -2.85 10.51 2.36
C ASN A 131 -1.75 9.84 3.19
N TYR A 132 -2.13 8.93 4.09
CA TYR A 132 -1.17 8.15 4.86
C TYR A 132 -0.27 7.28 3.96
N PHE A 133 -0.86 6.52 3.04
CA PHE A 133 -0.08 5.69 2.11
C PHE A 133 0.85 6.54 1.23
N LEU A 134 0.37 7.70 0.80
CA LEU A 134 1.11 8.59 -0.10
C LEU A 134 2.32 9.24 0.57
N ASN A 135 2.22 9.60 1.86
CA ASN A 135 3.19 10.47 2.54
C ASN A 135 3.93 9.81 3.70
N ASP A 136 3.29 8.95 4.49
CA ASP A 136 3.80 8.52 5.79
C ASP A 136 4.14 7.03 5.84
N PHE A 137 3.36 6.19 5.19
CA PHE A 137 3.46 4.73 5.21
C PHE A 137 4.90 4.23 4.99
N TYR A 138 5.59 4.74 3.97
CA TYR A 138 6.92 4.23 3.65
C TYR A 138 7.95 4.58 4.71
N SER A 139 7.82 5.74 5.34
CA SER A 139 8.65 6.12 6.48
C SER A 139 8.46 5.16 7.66
N ASP A 140 7.22 4.83 7.98
CA ASP A 140 6.90 3.89 9.07
C ASP A 140 7.34 2.47 8.72
N HIS A 141 7.15 2.04 7.47
CA HIS A 141 7.68 0.78 6.98
C HIS A 141 9.21 0.68 7.17
N CYS A 142 9.95 1.72 6.78
CA CYS A 142 11.40 1.76 6.97
C CYS A 142 11.81 1.70 8.44
N LYS A 143 11.06 2.35 9.35
CA LYS A 143 11.32 2.28 10.81
C LYS A 143 11.09 0.88 11.35
N ILE A 144 9.95 0.26 11.02
CA ILE A 144 9.59 -1.11 11.44
C ILE A 144 10.65 -2.12 11.00
N TYR A 145 11.16 -1.96 9.78
CA TYR A 145 12.19 -2.85 9.23
C TYR A 145 13.63 -2.37 9.47
N GLN A 146 13.84 -1.45 10.42
CA GLN A 146 15.18 -0.99 10.81
C GLN A 146 16.03 -0.57 9.60
N LYS A 147 15.44 0.23 8.71
CA LYS A 147 16.04 0.70 7.45
C LYS A 147 16.44 -0.43 6.47
N ARG A 148 15.72 -1.54 6.53
CA ARG A 148 15.84 -2.66 5.59
C ARG A 148 14.45 -3.00 5.04
N PRO A 149 13.82 -2.09 4.28
CA PRO A 149 12.45 -2.28 3.80
C PRO A 149 12.36 -3.51 2.90
N ILE A 150 11.35 -4.34 3.13
CA ILE A 150 11.03 -5.49 2.26
C ILE A 150 10.08 -5.09 1.13
N TYR A 151 9.34 -4.01 1.30
CA TYR A 151 8.66 -3.33 0.21
C TYR A 151 9.52 -2.18 -0.28
N TRP A 152 9.70 -2.08 -1.58
CA TRP A 152 10.44 -1.00 -2.20
C TRP A 152 9.47 -0.04 -2.84
N LEU A 153 9.64 1.25 -2.56
CA LEU A 153 8.81 2.30 -3.11
C LEU A 153 9.52 2.95 -4.31
N PHE A 154 9.02 2.69 -5.50
CA PHE A 154 9.31 3.48 -6.69
C PHE A 154 8.66 4.85 -6.51
N ASP A 155 9.42 5.94 -6.68
CA ASP A 155 8.99 7.30 -6.32
C ASP A 155 9.55 8.32 -7.30
N SER A 156 8.68 8.99 -8.04
CA SER A 156 9.07 10.02 -9.00
C SER A 156 9.59 11.30 -8.33
N GLY A 157 9.17 11.57 -7.08
CA GLY A 157 9.63 12.73 -6.34
C GLY A 157 8.57 13.46 -5.52
N LYS A 158 8.82 14.75 -5.26
CA LYS A 158 8.05 15.55 -4.29
C LYS A 158 6.64 15.93 -4.76
N LYS A 159 6.34 15.81 -6.04
CA LYS A 159 5.02 16.15 -6.59
C LYS A 159 4.07 14.97 -6.60
N ASN A 160 4.57 13.79 -6.22
CA ASN A 160 3.81 12.54 -6.27
C ASN A 160 3.28 12.23 -7.68
N GLY A 161 4.09 12.50 -8.70
CA GLY A 161 3.72 12.22 -10.09
C GLY A 161 3.54 10.73 -10.36
N PHE A 162 4.33 9.90 -9.67
CA PHE A 162 4.18 8.44 -9.69
C PHE A 162 4.75 7.83 -8.42
N LYS A 163 4.02 6.86 -7.86
CA LYS A 163 4.50 5.98 -6.80
C LYS A 163 3.95 4.58 -6.97
N ALA A 164 4.78 3.57 -6.73
CA ALA A 164 4.36 2.18 -6.65
C ALA A 164 5.22 1.40 -5.68
N LEU A 165 4.62 0.46 -4.96
CA LEU A 165 5.31 -0.51 -4.13
C LEU A 165 5.52 -1.81 -4.89
N ILE A 166 6.67 -2.45 -4.65
CA ILE A 166 6.90 -3.85 -4.97
C ILE A 166 7.34 -4.61 -3.73
N TYR A 167 7.05 -5.90 -3.67
CA TYR A 167 7.59 -6.79 -2.65
C TYR A 167 8.90 -7.40 -3.17
N MET A 168 10.04 -7.08 -2.53
CA MET A 168 11.37 -7.42 -3.06
C MET A 168 11.61 -8.93 -3.24
N HIS A 169 10.99 -9.77 -2.40
CA HIS A 169 11.15 -11.22 -2.51
C HIS A 169 10.42 -11.83 -3.73
N ARG A 170 9.55 -11.06 -4.38
CA ARG A 170 8.89 -11.42 -5.64
C ARG A 170 9.43 -10.61 -6.83
N TYR A 171 10.58 -9.98 -6.65
CA TYR A 171 11.24 -9.24 -7.73
C TYR A 171 11.55 -10.17 -8.92
N GLN A 172 11.25 -9.66 -10.10
CA GLN A 172 11.62 -10.29 -11.37
C GLN A 172 12.36 -9.27 -12.23
N PRO A 173 13.28 -9.67 -13.10
CA PRO A 173 14.07 -8.74 -13.91
C PRO A 173 13.25 -7.83 -14.82
N ASP A 174 12.05 -8.24 -15.23
CA ASP A 174 11.13 -7.49 -16.07
C ASP A 174 10.26 -6.51 -15.31
N ILE A 175 10.29 -6.50 -13.96
CA ILE A 175 9.35 -5.71 -13.15
C ILE A 175 9.45 -4.21 -13.41
N ILE A 176 10.67 -3.70 -13.69
CA ILE A 176 10.87 -2.29 -14.00
C ILE A 176 10.28 -1.94 -15.36
N ALA A 177 10.41 -2.84 -16.33
CA ALA A 177 9.78 -2.67 -17.63
C ALA A 177 8.25 -2.63 -17.50
N ARG A 178 7.67 -3.52 -16.69
CA ARG A 178 6.23 -3.54 -16.39
C ARG A 178 5.76 -2.31 -15.66
N ILE A 179 6.49 -1.83 -14.63
CA ILE A 179 6.19 -0.55 -13.97
C ILE A 179 6.13 0.58 -15.01
N ARG A 180 7.09 0.61 -15.94
CA ARG A 180 7.14 1.62 -16.98
C ARG A 180 5.95 1.54 -17.93
N THR A 181 5.68 0.37 -18.51
CA THR A 181 4.68 0.20 -19.58
C THR A 181 3.26 0.21 -19.04
N ASP A 182 3.00 -0.50 -17.96
CA ASP A 182 1.64 -0.77 -17.51
C ASP A 182 1.13 0.32 -16.55
N TYR A 183 2.05 1.03 -15.87
CA TYR A 183 1.68 2.03 -14.86
C TYR A 183 2.15 3.45 -15.18
N VAL A 184 3.44 3.67 -15.47
CA VAL A 184 3.95 5.03 -15.73
C VAL A 184 3.34 5.62 -16.99
N HIS A 185 3.30 4.87 -18.08
CA HIS A 185 2.71 5.34 -19.34
C HIS A 185 1.20 5.57 -19.22
N GLU A 186 0.50 4.69 -18.49
CA GLU A 186 -0.93 4.86 -18.23
C GLU A 186 -1.19 6.12 -17.39
N GLN A 187 -0.40 6.35 -16.34
CA GLN A 187 -0.52 7.54 -15.50
C GLN A 187 -0.24 8.83 -16.31
N GLN A 188 0.75 8.82 -17.19
CA GLN A 188 1.00 9.94 -18.09
C GLN A 188 -0.19 10.21 -19.03
N ALA A 189 -0.82 9.16 -19.55
CA ALA A 189 -2.00 9.31 -20.39
C ALA A 189 -3.18 9.93 -19.61
N ARG A 190 -3.37 9.50 -18.37
CA ARG A 190 -4.40 10.05 -17.47
C ARG A 190 -4.15 11.51 -17.14
N TYR A 191 -2.90 11.90 -16.85
CA TYR A 191 -2.57 13.31 -16.61
C TYR A 191 -2.87 14.18 -17.84
N ARG A 192 -2.50 13.74 -19.03
CA ARG A 192 -2.80 14.48 -20.28
C ARG A 192 -4.30 14.68 -20.46
N THR A 193 -5.10 13.64 -20.24
CA THR A 193 -6.56 13.73 -20.34
C THR A 193 -7.15 14.65 -19.27
N ALA A 194 -6.71 14.53 -18.02
CA ALA A 194 -7.20 15.36 -16.94
C ALA A 194 -6.80 16.84 -17.08
N ILE A 195 -5.62 17.13 -17.59
CA ILE A 195 -5.17 18.48 -17.89
C ILE A 195 -6.06 19.10 -18.97
N ALA A 196 -6.30 18.39 -20.07
CA ALA A 196 -7.16 18.86 -21.16
C ALA A 196 -8.61 19.13 -20.70
N ASP A 197 -9.18 18.21 -19.89
CA ASP A 197 -10.52 18.42 -19.30
C ASP A 197 -10.56 19.67 -18.40
N LEU A 198 -9.55 19.85 -17.54
CA LEU A 198 -9.48 21.04 -16.67
C LEU A 198 -9.37 22.33 -17.47
N GLU A 199 -8.60 22.38 -18.54
CA GLU A 199 -8.46 23.54 -19.41
C GLU A 199 -9.81 23.93 -20.03
N GLN A 200 -10.58 22.94 -20.52
CA GLN A 200 -11.93 23.17 -21.04
C GLN A 200 -12.90 23.67 -19.95
N ARG A 201 -12.84 23.08 -18.76
CA ARG A 201 -13.68 23.50 -17.64
C ARG A 201 -13.35 24.91 -17.17
N ILE A 202 -12.08 25.27 -17.12
CA ILE A 202 -11.63 26.62 -16.74
C ILE A 202 -12.16 27.66 -17.72
N ALA A 203 -12.21 27.36 -19.02
CA ALA A 203 -12.74 28.27 -20.02
C ALA A 203 -14.21 28.63 -19.76
N ASN A 204 -15.01 27.70 -19.23
CA ASN A 204 -16.43 27.84 -18.99
C ASN A 204 -16.80 28.15 -17.51
N ALA A 205 -15.81 28.21 -16.62
CA ALA A 205 -16.05 28.35 -15.20
C ALA A 205 -16.30 29.80 -14.76
N SER A 206 -17.09 29.96 -13.69
CA SER A 206 -17.23 31.23 -12.97
C SER A 206 -15.90 31.66 -12.31
N THR A 207 -15.78 32.93 -11.97
CA THR A 207 -14.53 33.50 -11.41
C THR A 207 -14.09 32.75 -10.14
N GLY A 208 -15.02 32.36 -9.25
CA GLY A 208 -14.68 31.65 -8.02
C GLY A 208 -14.24 30.20 -8.23
N GLU A 209 -14.86 29.51 -9.19
CA GLU A 209 -14.50 28.14 -9.57
C GLU A 209 -13.17 28.11 -10.31
N ARG A 210 -12.92 29.09 -11.16
CA ARG A 210 -11.70 29.20 -11.95
C ARG A 210 -10.45 29.19 -11.10
N VAL A 211 -10.46 29.82 -9.92
CA VAL A 211 -9.33 29.83 -8.98
C VAL A 211 -9.00 28.41 -8.50
N LYS A 212 -10.02 27.63 -8.12
CA LYS A 212 -9.85 26.25 -7.67
C LYS A 212 -9.36 25.34 -8.78
N LEU A 213 -9.95 25.46 -9.97
CA LEU A 213 -9.57 24.66 -11.14
C LEU A 213 -8.13 24.97 -11.59
N ASN A 214 -7.72 26.25 -11.61
CA ASN A 214 -6.34 26.62 -11.93
C ASN A 214 -5.33 26.05 -10.93
N LYS A 215 -5.65 26.02 -9.64
CA LYS A 215 -4.79 25.38 -8.64
C LYS A 215 -4.63 23.88 -8.91
N LYS A 216 -5.73 23.18 -9.24
CA LYS A 216 -5.69 21.74 -9.60
C LYS A 216 -4.87 21.54 -10.90
N LEU A 217 -5.08 22.38 -11.91
CA LEU A 217 -4.33 22.35 -13.16
C LEU A 217 -2.82 22.49 -12.93
N THR A 218 -2.41 23.48 -12.14
CA THR A 218 -0.98 23.68 -11.80
C THR A 218 -0.38 22.46 -11.10
N THR A 219 -1.14 21.81 -10.23
CA THR A 219 -0.68 20.59 -9.55
C THR A 219 -0.50 19.46 -10.55
N LEU A 220 -1.49 19.19 -11.41
CA LEU A 220 -1.40 18.13 -12.41
C LEU A 220 -0.29 18.37 -13.43
N GLN A 221 -0.08 19.61 -13.86
CA GLN A 221 1.03 19.96 -14.77
C GLN A 221 2.40 19.69 -14.10
N ALA A 222 2.53 19.98 -12.80
CA ALA A 222 3.75 19.70 -12.07
C ALA A 222 3.99 18.18 -11.90
N GLN A 223 2.94 17.40 -11.72
CA GLN A 223 2.99 15.94 -11.65
C GLN A 223 3.34 15.33 -13.02
N ASP A 224 2.72 15.82 -14.09
CA ASP A 224 3.02 15.37 -15.46
C ASP A 224 4.49 15.66 -15.85
N MET A 225 5.02 16.80 -15.44
CA MET A 225 6.43 17.11 -15.67
C MET A 225 7.37 16.19 -14.87
N GLU A 226 7.05 15.94 -13.62
CA GLU A 226 7.84 15.06 -12.76
C GLU A 226 7.85 13.62 -13.28
N ILE A 227 6.69 13.07 -13.64
CA ILE A 227 6.60 11.69 -14.15
C ILE A 227 7.32 11.51 -15.49
N ARG A 228 7.36 12.53 -16.35
CA ARG A 228 8.14 12.48 -17.62
C ARG A 228 9.63 12.35 -17.35
N THR A 229 10.16 13.16 -16.45
CA THR A 229 11.57 13.05 -16.04
C THR A 229 11.88 11.72 -15.35
N TYR A 230 10.92 11.19 -14.62
CA TYR A 230 11.03 9.89 -13.97
C TYR A 230 11.01 8.74 -14.98
N GLU A 231 10.18 8.83 -16.00
CA GLU A 231 10.10 7.84 -17.07
C GLU A 231 11.44 7.66 -17.79
N GLU A 232 12.17 8.75 -18.06
CA GLU A 232 13.51 8.67 -18.65
C GLU A 232 14.49 7.83 -17.79
N LYS A 233 14.43 7.96 -16.47
CA LYS A 233 15.27 7.17 -15.56
C LYS A 233 14.86 5.71 -15.52
N ILE A 234 13.57 5.43 -15.44
CA ILE A 234 13.04 4.07 -15.44
C ILE A 234 13.33 3.35 -16.77
N HIS A 235 13.24 4.06 -17.88
CA HIS A 235 13.55 3.52 -19.21
C HIS A 235 14.96 2.90 -19.25
N HIS A 236 15.96 3.64 -18.80
CA HIS A 236 17.33 3.13 -18.77
C HIS A 236 17.52 1.87 -17.92
N LEU A 237 16.75 1.74 -16.83
CA LEU A 237 16.82 0.56 -15.98
C LEU A 237 16.01 -0.61 -16.53
N ALA A 238 14.86 -0.32 -17.17
CA ALA A 238 14.00 -1.33 -17.76
C ALA A 238 14.71 -2.16 -18.83
N ASP A 239 15.47 -1.48 -19.70
CA ASP A 239 16.19 -2.14 -20.80
C ASP A 239 17.31 -3.07 -20.31
N GLN A 240 17.81 -2.88 -19.09
CA GLN A 240 18.89 -3.67 -18.53
C GLN A 240 18.45 -5.03 -17.99
N MET A 241 17.17 -5.24 -17.74
CA MET A 241 16.61 -6.48 -17.17
C MET A 241 17.42 -6.99 -15.98
N ILE A 242 17.70 -6.11 -15.03
CA ILE A 242 18.62 -6.34 -13.91
C ILE A 242 18.10 -7.46 -13.03
N SER A 243 18.93 -8.49 -12.78
CA SER A 243 18.65 -9.50 -11.77
C SER A 243 19.23 -9.06 -10.43
N ILE A 244 18.55 -9.43 -9.34
CA ILE A 244 19.04 -9.24 -7.97
C ILE A 244 19.35 -10.59 -7.33
N ASP A 245 20.27 -10.58 -6.37
CA ASP A 245 20.55 -11.71 -5.51
C ASP A 245 20.02 -11.38 -4.10
N LEU A 246 19.03 -12.13 -3.64
CA LEU A 246 18.43 -11.90 -2.32
C LEU A 246 19.42 -12.16 -1.17
N ASP A 247 20.41 -13.01 -1.36
CA ASP A 247 21.46 -13.30 -0.38
C ASP A 247 22.40 -12.10 -0.16
N ASP A 248 22.50 -11.20 -1.13
CA ASP A 248 23.22 -9.92 -0.98
C ASP A 248 22.59 -8.96 0.03
N GLY A 249 21.36 -9.23 0.41
CA GLY A 249 20.59 -8.46 1.38
C GLY A 249 20.00 -7.16 0.83
N VAL A 250 19.07 -6.59 1.62
CA VAL A 250 18.22 -5.46 1.21
C VAL A 250 19.03 -4.25 0.78
N LYS A 251 20.06 -3.87 1.53
CA LYS A 251 20.79 -2.61 1.27
C LYS A 251 21.54 -2.62 -0.05
N LYS A 252 22.20 -3.74 -0.38
CA LYS A 252 22.97 -3.86 -1.61
C LYS A 252 22.06 -3.85 -2.83
N ASN A 253 20.99 -4.64 -2.79
CA ASN A 253 20.00 -4.68 -3.86
C ASN A 253 19.26 -3.34 -4.03
N TYR A 254 18.92 -2.67 -2.93
CA TYR A 254 18.26 -1.36 -2.97
C TYR A 254 19.13 -0.30 -3.67
N ALA A 255 20.44 -0.33 -3.42
CA ALA A 255 21.37 0.63 -3.99
C ALA A 255 21.45 0.58 -5.52
N ILE A 256 21.14 -0.56 -6.13
CA ILE A 256 21.11 -0.73 -7.60
C ILE A 256 20.05 0.22 -8.22
N PHE A 257 18.94 0.41 -7.53
CA PHE A 257 17.77 1.16 -8.02
C PHE A 257 17.56 2.50 -7.31
N GLN A 258 18.58 3.00 -6.58
CA GLN A 258 18.44 4.19 -5.72
C GLN A 258 17.95 5.45 -6.45
N ASP A 259 18.17 5.57 -7.77
CA ASP A 259 17.79 6.74 -8.56
C ASP A 259 16.29 6.79 -8.91
N VAL A 260 15.60 5.65 -8.73
CA VAL A 260 14.17 5.51 -8.99
C VAL A 260 13.37 5.10 -7.75
N LEU A 261 14.06 4.77 -6.65
CA LEU A 261 13.44 4.42 -5.38
C LEU A 261 13.42 5.59 -4.39
N ALA A 262 12.45 5.57 -3.49
CA ALA A 262 12.36 6.51 -2.38
C ALA A 262 13.58 6.38 -1.45
N LYS A 263 14.07 7.49 -0.92
CA LYS A 263 15.20 7.46 0.04
C LYS A 263 14.79 6.78 1.35
N ILE A 264 15.59 5.82 1.78
CA ILE A 264 15.48 5.23 3.11
C ILE A 264 15.95 6.26 4.14
N LYS A 265 15.03 6.72 5.00
CA LYS A 265 15.29 7.73 6.05
C LYS A 265 15.52 7.08 7.41
#